data_43e5c6b949310274f7d65e0376d2284a
#
_entry.id   43e5c6b949310274f7d65e0376d2284a
#
_cell.length_a   1.000
_cell.length_b   1.000
_cell.length_c   1.000
_cell.angle_alpha   90.00
_cell.angle_beta   90.00
_cell.angle_gamma   90.00
#
_symmetry.space_group_name_H-M   'P 1'
#
loop_
_entity.id
_entity.type
_entity.pdbx_description
1 polymer ?
#
loop_
_entity_poly.entity_id
_entity_poly.type
_entity_poly.pdbx_seq_one_letter_code
_entity_poly.pdbx_strand_id
1 'polypeptide(L)'
;GAHDDAAFMPAGAGPLRSDISATVFLSSPDSYDGGELAITLGARTVTFKLNPGDAVFYPSTTLHEVVPVRAGQRLVAITFVQSMVRDPVQRDTLYQLNEVAAQEGNKMRWENRMRLEGVRNNLLRAWSD
;
A
#
# COMPACT_ATOMS: atom_id res chain seq x y z
N GLY A 1 4.59 3.57 -19.23
CA GLY A 1 4.57 4.91 -18.69
C GLY A 1 3.84 5.00 -17.36
N ALA A 2 3.81 6.20 -16.79
CA ALA A 2 3.17 6.44 -15.51
C ALA A 2 1.65 6.23 -15.61
N HIS A 3 1.08 5.52 -14.65
CA HIS A 3 -0.35 5.16 -14.61
C HIS A 3 -0.78 4.88 -13.18
N ASP A 4 -2.08 4.88 -12.96
CA ASP A 4 -2.70 4.22 -11.81
C ASP A 4 -3.24 2.85 -12.23
N ASP A 5 -3.54 2.01 -11.26
CA ASP A 5 -4.06 0.68 -11.57
C ASP A 5 -5.56 0.72 -11.86
N ALA A 6 -6.03 -0.23 -12.66
CA ALA A 6 -7.45 -0.37 -12.96
C ALA A 6 -8.25 -0.58 -11.67
N ALA A 7 -9.46 -0.01 -11.62
CA ALA A 7 -10.29 -0.05 -10.41
C ALA A 7 -10.69 -1.48 -10.02
N PHE A 8 -10.84 -2.37 -10.99
CA PHE A 8 -11.23 -3.74 -10.76
C PHE A 8 -10.34 -4.71 -11.53
N MET A 9 -9.97 -5.79 -10.86
CA MET A 9 -9.20 -6.89 -11.43
C MET A 9 -10.06 -8.15 -11.50
N PRO A 10 -9.91 -8.98 -12.55
CA PRO A 10 -10.61 -10.26 -12.58
C PRO A 10 -10.09 -11.18 -11.47
N ALA A 11 -11.00 -11.87 -10.80
CA ALA A 11 -10.68 -12.84 -9.76
C ALA A 11 -11.64 -14.05 -9.88
N GLY A 12 -11.26 -15.18 -9.31
CA GLY A 12 -12.04 -16.42 -9.43
C GLY A 12 -13.48 -16.33 -8.97
N ALA A 13 -13.77 -15.52 -7.96
CA ALA A 13 -15.11 -15.32 -7.40
C ALA A 13 -15.81 -14.06 -7.95
N GLY A 14 -15.30 -13.45 -9.02
CA GLY A 14 -15.82 -12.21 -9.61
C GLY A 14 -14.79 -11.09 -9.53
N PRO A 15 -15.15 -9.84 -9.91
CA PRO A 15 -14.22 -8.74 -9.92
C PRO A 15 -13.76 -8.37 -8.51
N LEU A 16 -12.45 -8.18 -8.36
CA LEU A 16 -11.82 -7.67 -7.15
C LEU A 16 -11.58 -6.16 -7.31
N ARG A 17 -12.05 -5.36 -6.36
CA ARG A 17 -11.70 -3.93 -6.34
C ARG A 17 -10.26 -3.79 -5.90
N SER A 18 -9.43 -3.14 -6.72
CA SER A 18 -8.03 -2.88 -6.40
C SER A 18 -7.91 -1.62 -5.56
N ASP A 19 -7.83 -1.79 -4.25
CA ASP A 19 -7.65 -0.68 -3.32
C ASP A 19 -6.18 -0.47 -2.99
N ILE A 20 -5.45 -1.57 -2.83
CA ILE A 20 -4.02 -1.56 -2.51
C ILE A 20 -3.31 -2.46 -3.50
N SER A 21 -2.25 -1.94 -4.09
CA SER A 21 -1.36 -2.67 -4.97
C SER A 21 -0.09 -3.05 -4.22
N ALA A 22 0.45 -4.22 -4.53
CA ALA A 22 1.69 -4.69 -3.94
C ALA A 22 2.61 -5.22 -5.02
N THR A 23 3.89 -4.85 -4.93
CA THR A 23 4.96 -5.41 -5.75
C THR A 23 5.92 -6.16 -4.84
N VAL A 24 6.05 -7.46 -5.03
CA VAL A 24 7.01 -8.30 -4.32
C VAL A 24 8.20 -8.51 -5.25
N PHE A 25 9.38 -8.11 -4.80
CA PHE A 25 10.61 -8.25 -5.59
C PHE A 25 11.10 -9.69 -5.50
N LEU A 26 11.49 -10.27 -6.65
CA LEU A 26 11.97 -11.63 -6.74
C LEU A 26 13.40 -11.73 -7.25
N SER A 27 13.92 -10.67 -7.89
CA SER A 27 15.30 -10.60 -8.38
C SER A 27 16.17 -9.77 -7.46
N SER A 28 17.45 -10.14 -7.31
CA SER A 28 18.43 -9.30 -6.65
C SER A 28 18.56 -7.96 -7.38
N PRO A 29 18.65 -6.82 -6.67
CA PRO A 29 18.79 -5.51 -7.30
C PRO A 29 20.04 -5.37 -8.14
N ASP A 30 21.08 -6.16 -7.87
CA ASP A 30 22.33 -6.16 -8.61
C ASP A 30 22.28 -6.99 -9.90
N SER A 31 21.22 -7.77 -10.11
CA SER A 31 21.08 -8.68 -11.25
C SER A 31 20.48 -8.02 -12.51
N TYR A 32 20.03 -6.78 -12.40
CA TYR A 32 19.47 -6.03 -13.53
C TYR A 32 19.77 -4.55 -13.41
N ASP A 33 19.78 -3.86 -14.54
CA ASP A 33 20.01 -2.41 -14.64
C ASP A 33 18.71 -1.71 -15.04
N GLY A 34 18.41 -0.60 -14.40
CA GLY A 34 17.10 0.04 -14.54
C GLY A 34 16.05 -0.70 -13.74
N GLY A 35 14.81 -0.63 -14.17
CA GLY A 35 13.69 -1.38 -13.59
C GLY A 35 13.23 -0.92 -12.22
N GLU A 36 13.61 0.27 -11.77
CA GLU A 36 13.13 0.84 -10.51
C GLU A 36 11.62 1.05 -10.59
N LEU A 37 10.93 0.73 -9.50
CA LEU A 37 9.53 1.12 -9.32
C LEU A 37 9.51 2.57 -8.83
N ALA A 38 8.95 3.46 -9.64
CA ALA A 38 8.85 4.89 -9.34
C ALA A 38 7.41 5.22 -8.95
N ILE A 39 7.21 5.71 -7.74
CA ILE A 39 5.91 6.09 -7.20
C ILE A 39 5.87 7.59 -7.00
N THR A 40 4.83 8.23 -7.53
CA THR A 40 4.61 9.67 -7.41
C THR A 40 3.77 9.97 -6.18
N LEU A 41 4.34 10.74 -5.26
CA LEU A 41 3.70 11.18 -4.03
C LEU A 41 3.63 12.72 -4.04
N GLY A 42 2.56 13.28 -4.58
CA GLY A 42 2.44 14.72 -4.77
C GLY A 42 3.50 15.24 -5.74
N ALA A 43 4.36 16.14 -5.29
CA ALA A 43 5.45 16.72 -6.09
C ALA A 43 6.73 15.87 -6.08
N ARG A 44 6.72 14.74 -5.36
CA ARG A 44 7.90 13.88 -5.20
C ARG A 44 7.74 12.57 -5.94
N THR A 45 8.85 12.03 -6.42
CA THR A 45 8.94 10.66 -6.92
C THR A 45 9.89 9.88 -6.02
N VAL A 46 9.42 8.75 -5.52
CA VAL A 46 10.22 7.82 -4.72
C VAL A 46 10.45 6.56 -5.55
N THR A 47 11.68 6.09 -5.61
CA THR A 47 12.05 4.89 -6.37
C THR A 47 12.41 3.75 -5.45
N PHE A 48 12.05 2.54 -5.88
CA PHE A 48 12.30 1.31 -5.14
C PHE A 48 12.96 0.27 -6.05
N LYS A 49 14.01 -0.34 -5.54
CA LYS A 49 14.70 -1.46 -6.17
C LYS A 49 15.22 -2.33 -5.02
N LEU A 50 14.37 -3.23 -4.55
CA LEU A 50 14.54 -3.92 -3.29
C LEU A 50 15.09 -5.33 -3.47
N ASN A 51 15.43 -5.96 -2.35
CA ASN A 51 15.95 -7.34 -2.32
C ASN A 51 14.83 -8.36 -2.55
N PRO A 52 15.18 -9.58 -3.00
CA PRO A 52 14.18 -10.65 -3.11
C PRO A 52 13.46 -10.90 -1.79
N GLY A 53 12.13 -10.99 -1.87
CA GLY A 53 11.25 -11.16 -0.72
C GLY A 53 10.75 -9.86 -0.11
N ASP A 54 11.35 -8.72 -0.43
CA ASP A 54 10.83 -7.42 0.00
C ASP A 54 9.63 -7.01 -0.86
N ALA A 55 8.74 -6.24 -0.28
CA ALA A 55 7.53 -5.78 -0.96
C ALA A 55 7.28 -4.31 -0.73
N VAL A 56 6.67 -3.66 -1.73
CA VAL A 56 6.15 -2.30 -1.65
C VAL A 56 4.64 -2.37 -1.78
N PHE A 57 3.93 -1.78 -0.83
CA PHE A 57 2.47 -1.64 -0.86
C PHE A 57 2.13 -0.17 -1.08
N TYR A 58 1.18 0.09 -1.95
CA TYR A 58 0.74 1.46 -2.21
C TYR A 58 -0.74 1.47 -2.62
N PRO A 59 -1.47 2.58 -2.38
CA PRO A 59 -2.83 2.71 -2.87
C PRO A 59 -2.86 2.55 -4.40
N SER A 60 -3.79 1.75 -4.90
CA SER A 60 -3.89 1.47 -6.34
C SER A 60 -4.17 2.73 -7.18
N THR A 61 -4.67 3.78 -6.53
CA THR A 61 -4.91 5.10 -7.13
C THR A 61 -3.62 5.92 -7.32
N THR A 62 -2.50 5.45 -6.78
CA THR A 62 -1.23 6.18 -6.83
C THR A 62 -0.59 6.06 -8.21
N LEU A 63 -0.19 7.19 -8.78
CA LEU A 63 0.53 7.20 -10.05
C LEU A 63 1.91 6.56 -9.89
N HIS A 64 2.22 5.61 -10.75
CA HIS A 64 3.47 4.86 -10.68
C HIS A 64 3.92 4.39 -12.07
N GLU A 65 5.18 4.05 -12.17
CA GLU A 65 5.74 3.45 -13.39
C GLU A 65 6.96 2.60 -13.05
N VAL A 66 7.32 1.71 -13.96
CA VAL A 66 8.57 0.96 -13.90
C VAL A 66 9.54 1.58 -14.89
N VAL A 67 10.71 2.01 -14.42
CA VAL A 67 11.78 2.51 -15.27
C VAL A 67 12.24 1.37 -16.21
N PRO A 68 12.49 1.63 -17.50
CA PRO A 68 12.91 0.58 -18.42
C PRO A 68 14.12 -0.19 -17.93
N VAL A 69 14.06 -1.52 -18.05
CA VAL A 69 15.18 -2.41 -17.76
C VAL A 69 16.17 -2.33 -18.93
N ARG A 70 17.42 -1.98 -18.65
CA ARG A 70 18.47 -1.83 -19.67
C ARG A 70 19.31 -3.09 -19.83
N ALA A 71 19.44 -3.89 -18.78
CA ALA A 71 20.19 -5.14 -18.81
C ALA A 71 19.66 -6.07 -17.69
N GLY A 72 19.83 -7.37 -17.90
CA GLY A 72 19.35 -8.37 -16.95
C GLY A 72 17.84 -8.59 -17.02
N GLN A 73 17.28 -9.22 -16.02
CA GLN A 73 15.86 -9.54 -15.95
C GLN A 73 15.28 -9.15 -14.59
N ARG A 74 14.24 -8.34 -14.64
CA ARG A 74 13.48 -7.93 -13.46
C ARG A 74 12.30 -8.88 -13.29
N LEU A 75 12.29 -9.63 -12.19
CA LEU A 75 11.17 -10.49 -11.82
C LEU A 75 10.49 -9.96 -10.57
N VAL A 76 9.18 -9.84 -10.63
CA VAL A 76 8.33 -9.43 -9.52
C VAL A 76 7.06 -10.26 -9.52
N ALA A 77 6.42 -10.34 -8.35
CA ALA A 77 5.04 -10.77 -8.21
C ALA A 77 4.19 -9.54 -7.89
N ILE A 78 3.09 -9.37 -8.61
CA ILE A 78 2.14 -8.27 -8.39
C ILE A 78 0.87 -8.86 -7.81
N THR A 79 0.34 -8.22 -6.76
CA THR A 79 -0.95 -8.59 -6.19
C THR A 79 -1.77 -7.35 -5.85
N PHE A 80 -3.07 -7.56 -5.76
CA PHE A 80 -4.04 -6.52 -5.44
C PHE A 80 -4.85 -6.95 -4.23
N VAL A 81 -5.14 -5.99 -3.36
CA VAL A 81 -5.89 -6.21 -2.13
C VAL A 81 -7.13 -5.34 -2.15
N GLN A 82 -8.28 -5.95 -1.91
CA GLN A 82 -9.51 -5.23 -1.67
C GLN A 82 -9.62 -4.94 -0.17
N SER A 83 -9.72 -3.67 0.18
CA SER A 83 -9.92 -3.25 1.55
C SER A 83 -11.39 -3.41 1.96
N MET A 84 -11.64 -3.73 3.21
CA MET A 84 -12.98 -3.64 3.79
C MET A 84 -13.48 -2.20 3.85
N VAL A 85 -12.56 -1.23 3.88
CA VAL A 85 -12.87 0.20 3.85
C VAL A 85 -12.58 0.73 2.45
N ARG A 86 -13.63 1.08 1.72
CA ARG A 86 -13.55 1.48 0.31
C ARG A 86 -12.84 2.81 0.10
N ASP A 87 -13.14 3.81 0.93
CA ASP A 87 -12.63 5.16 0.74
C ASP A 87 -11.18 5.30 1.22
N PRO A 88 -10.25 5.73 0.36
CA PRO A 88 -8.85 5.91 0.73
C PRO A 88 -8.63 6.93 1.84
N VAL A 89 -9.43 7.99 1.92
CA VAL A 89 -9.32 8.98 3.00
C VAL A 89 -9.74 8.36 4.34
N GLN A 90 -10.78 7.55 4.35
CA GLN A 90 -11.20 6.82 5.54
C GLN A 90 -10.15 5.80 5.98
N ARG A 91 -9.52 5.10 5.03
CA ARG A 91 -8.40 4.19 5.35
C ARG A 91 -7.25 4.93 6.02
N ASP A 92 -6.87 6.08 5.47
CA ASP A 92 -5.80 6.89 6.05
C ASP A 92 -6.16 7.40 7.44
N THR A 93 -7.40 7.82 7.65
CA THR A 93 -7.89 8.26 8.95
C THR A 93 -7.75 7.16 10.00
N LEU A 94 -8.14 5.93 9.68
CA LEU A 94 -7.97 4.78 10.57
C LEU A 94 -6.49 4.47 10.84
N TYR A 95 -5.65 4.60 9.82
CA TYR A 95 -4.21 4.44 9.96
C TYR A 95 -3.62 5.48 10.92
N GLN A 96 -4.01 6.75 10.78
CA GLN A 96 -3.53 7.82 11.66
C GLN A 96 -3.92 7.57 13.13
N LEU A 97 -5.13 7.09 13.37
CA LEU A 97 -5.54 6.70 14.72
C LEU A 97 -4.68 5.57 15.29
N ASN A 98 -4.34 4.58 14.47
CA ASN A 98 -3.42 3.51 14.85
C ASN A 98 -2.02 4.04 15.18
N GLU A 99 -1.52 4.97 14.37
CA GLU A 99 -0.21 5.56 14.59
C GLU A 99 -0.11 6.31 15.91
N VAL A 100 -1.15 7.04 16.29
CA VAL A 100 -1.21 7.71 17.60
C VAL A 100 -1.06 6.69 18.73
N ALA A 101 -1.83 5.61 18.69
CA ALA A 101 -1.75 4.57 19.72
C ALA A 101 -0.37 3.88 19.74
N ALA A 102 0.19 3.61 18.56
CA ALA A 102 1.49 2.94 18.45
C ALA A 102 2.65 3.82 18.96
N GLN A 103 2.64 5.09 18.59
CA GLN A 103 3.72 6.01 18.95
C GLN A 103 3.67 6.45 20.40
N GLU A 104 2.47 6.65 20.97
CA GLU A 104 2.33 6.95 22.39
C GLU A 104 2.69 5.75 23.27
N GLY A 105 2.41 4.54 22.82
CA GLY A 105 2.79 3.32 23.53
C GLY A 105 2.29 3.31 24.97
N ASN A 106 3.19 2.95 25.89
CA ASN A 106 2.87 2.89 27.32
C ASN A 106 2.74 4.25 28.00
N LYS A 107 3.07 5.34 27.32
CA LYS A 107 2.92 6.71 27.83
C LYS A 107 1.46 7.16 27.82
N MET A 108 0.64 6.56 26.99
CA MET A 108 -0.78 6.88 26.92
C MET A 108 -1.49 6.31 28.15
N ARG A 109 -2.28 7.15 28.83
CA ARG A 109 -3.12 6.69 29.91
C ARG A 109 -4.11 5.64 29.39
N TRP A 110 -4.38 4.63 30.21
CA TRP A 110 -5.25 3.52 29.83
C TRP A 110 -6.64 3.98 29.38
N GLU A 111 -7.23 4.93 30.07
CA GLU A 111 -8.55 5.47 29.76
C GLU A 111 -8.57 6.12 28.37
N ASN A 112 -7.51 6.82 28.00
CA ASN A 112 -7.41 7.45 26.69
C ASN A 112 -7.18 6.41 25.60
N ARG A 113 -6.41 5.36 25.86
CA ARG A 113 -6.24 4.24 24.94
C ARG A 113 -7.57 3.56 24.64
N MET A 114 -8.36 3.30 25.67
CA MET A 114 -9.68 2.67 25.53
C MET A 114 -10.64 3.55 24.73
N ARG A 115 -10.61 4.86 24.95
CA ARG A 115 -11.42 5.81 24.16
C ARG A 115 -10.99 5.82 22.69
N LEU A 116 -9.70 5.88 22.44
CA LEU A 116 -9.14 5.89 21.08
C LEU A 116 -9.49 4.60 20.32
N GLU A 117 -9.32 3.45 20.96
CA GLU A 117 -9.70 2.16 20.38
C GLU A 117 -11.20 2.06 20.13
N GLY A 118 -12.01 2.59 21.03
CA GLY A 118 -13.47 2.64 20.88
C GLY A 118 -13.88 3.48 19.68
N VAL A 119 -13.30 4.66 19.52
CA VAL A 119 -13.55 5.52 18.35
C VAL A 119 -13.14 4.81 17.07
N ARG A 120 -11.95 4.23 17.04
CA ARG A 120 -11.43 3.50 15.88
C ARG A 120 -12.35 2.33 15.49
N ASN A 121 -12.76 1.53 16.47
CA ASN A 121 -13.66 0.41 16.24
C ASN A 121 -15.03 0.85 15.71
N ASN A 122 -15.56 1.94 16.23
CA ASN A 122 -16.84 2.47 15.75
C ASN A 122 -16.74 2.99 14.32
N LEU A 123 -15.64 3.68 13.98
CA LEU A 123 -15.40 4.12 12.61
C LEU A 123 -15.21 2.94 11.67
N LEU A 124 -14.49 1.92 12.11
CA LEU A 124 -14.27 0.71 11.30
C LEU A 124 -15.60 0.01 11.00
N ARG A 125 -16.48 -0.12 11.99
CA ARG A 125 -17.84 -0.67 11.78
C ARG A 125 -18.65 0.17 10.81
N ALA A 126 -18.60 1.50 10.96
CA ALA A 126 -19.38 2.41 10.12
C ALA A 126 -18.90 2.44 8.67
N TRP A 127 -17.59 2.32 8.44
CA TRP A 127 -16.95 2.51 7.15
C TRP A 127 -16.65 1.20 6.40
N SER A 128 -16.77 0.06 7.06
CA SER A 128 -16.56 -1.24 6.40
C SER A 128 -17.75 -1.63 5.51
N ASP A 129 -17.43 -2.26 4.40
CA ASP A 129 -18.42 -2.83 3.48
C ASP A 129 -19.20 -3.98 4.13
#